data_14227b4f88f5f3dd1f0b3f0cfd802a6d
#
_entry.id   14227b4f88f5f3dd1f0b3f0cfd802a6d
#
_cell.length_a   1.000
_cell.length_b   1.000
_cell.length_c   1.000
_cell.angle_alpha   90.00
_cell.angle_beta   90.00
_cell.angle_gamma   90.00
#
_symmetry.space_group_name_H-M   'P 1'
#
loop_
_entity.id
_entity.type
_entity.pdbx_description
1 polymer ?
#
loop_
_entity_poly.entity_id
_entity_poly.type
_entity_poly.pdbx_seq_one_letter_code
_entity_poly.pdbx_strand_id
1 'polypeptide(L)'
;MLFNSIEFLLFFPAVVLLYYAIPGKLRVFWILLTSYLFYMNWNPAYALLLLFSTAVTFLFGLLIGKRRTKEKAAAEAGRPTRQLSKVWVGVSFAFNLAILFFYKYFDFTVDNINVIRGWMGLAPVTPGFDVLLPVGISFYIFQALSYVVDVYRGDVRMETNFIKYAAFVSFFPQLVAGPIERSTNLLTQFDTPHKLEYDNVRDGLLRMVWGFFLKIVIADRAAILVNQVFNYCNYYEGPTVLIAAVLFAFQVYGDFAGYSNIAIGAAQVMGFKLMKNFERPYLAVSVSDFWRRWHISLSTWFRDYLYIPLGGNRKGTARKYLNQMIVMLVSGLWHGAAWNYVIWGGINGLYQVAGGMTKPFRRRIQQKTGARTKTLSWRIGQVLTTFVLIDLSWIFFRANNLGDAMHLLSSLFRGWSTSIFFDGSLLKLGLDQTEWLVLLGALLILLAVSLMQEKGVSVLEAVKRQQLWFRWLIYLAAIFVVLLTGIYGPGFAASSFIYFQF
;
A
#
# COMPACT_ATOMS: atom_id res chain seq x y z
N MET A 1 -1.47 15.78 -7.67
CA MET A 1 -1.90 16.51 -6.45
C MET A 1 -1.71 15.61 -5.24
N LEU A 2 -1.15 16.10 -4.15
CA LEU A 2 -0.99 15.34 -2.90
C LEU A 2 -2.18 15.61 -1.98
N PHE A 3 -2.61 14.61 -1.19
CA PHE A 3 -3.73 14.79 -0.25
C PHE A 3 -3.43 15.78 0.88
N ASN A 4 -2.18 15.93 1.26
CA ASN A 4 -1.73 16.91 2.28
C ASN A 4 -1.33 18.28 1.70
N SER A 5 -1.79 18.61 0.48
CA SER A 5 -1.55 19.90 -0.15
C SER A 5 -2.74 20.85 -0.03
N ILE A 6 -2.49 22.15 -0.11
CA ILE A 6 -3.53 23.19 -0.09
C ILE A 6 -4.45 23.04 -1.31
N GLU A 7 -3.89 22.66 -2.46
CA GLU A 7 -4.65 22.41 -3.68
C GLU A 7 -5.71 21.33 -3.47
N PHE A 8 -5.38 20.25 -2.73
CA PHE A 8 -6.35 19.20 -2.42
C PHE A 8 -7.44 19.69 -1.45
N LEU A 9 -7.08 20.49 -0.46
CA LEU A 9 -8.04 21.05 0.51
C LEU A 9 -9.07 21.97 -0.16
N LEU A 10 -8.72 22.62 -1.28
CA LEU A 10 -9.64 23.42 -2.09
C LEU A 10 -10.37 22.56 -3.12
N PHE A 11 -9.66 21.65 -3.78
CA PHE A 11 -10.18 20.76 -4.82
C PHE A 11 -11.28 19.82 -4.28
N PHE A 12 -11.03 19.15 -3.17
CA PHE A 12 -11.93 18.11 -2.67
C PHE A 12 -13.32 18.64 -2.31
N PRO A 13 -13.50 19.73 -1.53
CA PRO A 13 -14.82 20.28 -1.27
C PRO A 13 -15.55 20.72 -2.54
N ALA A 14 -14.86 21.35 -3.49
CA ALA A 14 -15.45 21.77 -4.75
C ALA A 14 -15.94 20.56 -5.57
N VAL A 15 -15.15 19.49 -5.64
CA VAL A 15 -15.52 18.24 -6.31
C VAL A 15 -16.75 17.62 -5.68
N VAL A 16 -16.82 17.53 -4.34
CA VAL A 16 -17.92 16.93 -3.60
C VAL A 16 -19.21 17.74 -3.76
N LEU A 17 -19.14 19.06 -3.60
CA LEU A 17 -20.32 19.94 -3.74
C LEU A 17 -20.91 19.82 -5.14
N LEU A 18 -20.09 19.90 -6.19
CA LEU A 18 -20.55 19.76 -7.56
C LEU A 18 -21.03 18.34 -7.86
N TYR A 19 -20.38 17.31 -7.32
CA TYR A 19 -20.83 15.91 -7.48
C TYR A 19 -22.28 15.69 -7.02
N TYR A 20 -22.67 16.29 -5.91
CA TYR A 20 -24.03 16.17 -5.41
C TYR A 20 -25.00 17.15 -6.07
N ALA A 21 -24.54 18.29 -6.55
CA ALA A 21 -25.36 19.30 -7.23
C ALA A 21 -25.78 18.88 -8.65
N ILE A 22 -24.93 18.14 -9.38
CA ILE A 22 -25.21 17.72 -10.77
C ILE A 22 -26.16 16.53 -10.85
N PRO A 23 -26.90 16.37 -11.97
CA PRO A 23 -27.77 15.23 -12.19
C PRO A 23 -26.99 13.89 -12.14
N GLY A 24 -27.63 12.84 -11.57
CA GLY A 24 -26.99 11.52 -11.37
C GLY A 24 -26.36 10.93 -12.61
N LYS A 25 -26.95 11.14 -13.80
CA LYS A 25 -26.42 10.65 -15.08
C LYS A 25 -25.06 11.26 -15.47
N LEU A 26 -24.74 12.46 -14.99
CA LEU A 26 -23.49 13.16 -15.31
C LEU A 26 -22.40 12.91 -14.24
N ARG A 27 -22.73 12.32 -13.12
CA ARG A 27 -21.79 12.13 -11.98
C ARG A 27 -20.58 11.27 -12.34
N VAL A 28 -20.76 10.23 -13.12
CA VAL A 28 -19.66 9.37 -13.56
C VAL A 28 -18.69 10.14 -14.45
N PHE A 29 -19.22 10.99 -15.36
CA PHE A 29 -18.41 11.87 -16.19
C PHE A 29 -17.67 12.92 -15.34
N TRP A 30 -18.35 13.50 -14.35
CA TRP A 30 -17.72 14.43 -13.40
C TRP A 30 -16.57 13.78 -12.63
N ILE A 31 -16.76 12.57 -12.11
CA ILE A 31 -15.69 11.81 -11.46
C ILE A 31 -14.51 11.56 -12.40
N LEU A 32 -14.78 11.17 -13.64
CA LEU A 32 -13.73 10.97 -14.64
C LEU A 32 -12.94 12.26 -14.87
N LEU A 33 -13.63 13.38 -15.12
CA LEU A 33 -13.01 14.67 -15.36
C LEU A 33 -12.13 15.10 -14.18
N THR A 34 -12.68 15.05 -12.98
CA THR A 34 -11.96 15.47 -11.76
C THR A 34 -10.80 14.52 -11.42
N SER A 35 -10.91 13.23 -11.73
CA SER A 35 -9.81 12.27 -11.57
C SER A 35 -8.65 12.58 -12.50
N TYR A 36 -8.93 12.93 -13.76
CA TYR A 36 -7.87 13.35 -14.68
C TYR A 36 -7.27 14.71 -14.30
N LEU A 37 -8.07 15.68 -13.86
CA LEU A 37 -7.55 16.95 -13.32
C LEU A 37 -6.65 16.73 -12.11
N PHE A 38 -7.04 15.86 -11.18
CA PHE A 38 -6.22 15.49 -10.02
C PHE A 38 -4.87 14.89 -10.46
N TYR A 39 -4.88 13.99 -11.45
CA TYR A 39 -3.67 13.31 -11.92
C TYR A 39 -2.77 14.23 -12.75
N MET A 40 -3.34 15.07 -13.60
CA MET A 40 -2.62 16.04 -14.44
C MET A 40 -1.87 17.11 -13.63
N ASN A 41 -2.29 17.40 -12.41
CA ASN A 41 -1.55 18.30 -11.51
C ASN A 41 -0.13 17.80 -11.22
N TRP A 42 0.11 16.50 -11.34
CA TRP A 42 1.46 15.94 -11.24
C TRP A 42 2.24 16.10 -12.55
N ASN A 43 1.74 15.52 -13.64
CA ASN A 43 2.30 15.64 -14.99
C ASN A 43 1.23 15.33 -16.03
N PRO A 44 0.85 16.30 -16.89
CA PRO A 44 -0.16 16.10 -17.90
C PRO A 44 0.15 14.97 -18.89
N ALA A 45 1.43 14.76 -19.25
CA ALA A 45 1.82 13.72 -20.20
C ALA A 45 1.49 12.31 -19.69
N TYR A 46 1.56 12.09 -18.39
CA TYR A 46 1.21 10.79 -17.81
C TYR A 46 -0.28 10.49 -17.79
N ALA A 47 -1.13 11.51 -17.88
CA ALA A 47 -2.56 11.31 -18.07
C ALA A 47 -2.87 10.65 -19.42
N LEU A 48 -2.08 10.92 -20.47
CA LEU A 48 -2.21 10.23 -21.75
C LEU A 48 -1.83 8.75 -21.65
N LEU A 49 -0.79 8.43 -20.88
CA LEU A 49 -0.41 7.03 -20.65
C LEU A 49 -1.50 6.28 -19.86
N LEU A 50 -2.06 6.92 -18.82
CA LEU A 50 -3.20 6.37 -18.08
C LEU A 50 -4.40 6.14 -19.00
N LEU A 51 -4.74 7.10 -19.85
CA LEU A 51 -5.83 6.99 -20.82
C LEU A 51 -5.57 5.85 -21.81
N PHE A 52 -4.35 5.76 -22.34
CA PHE A 52 -3.95 4.73 -23.29
C PHE A 52 -4.05 3.32 -22.67
N SER A 53 -3.46 3.10 -21.49
CA SER A 53 -3.56 1.84 -20.75
C SER A 53 -5.03 1.48 -20.47
N THR A 54 -5.84 2.48 -20.07
CA THR A 54 -7.27 2.31 -19.83
C THR A 54 -8.02 1.90 -21.08
N ALA A 55 -7.78 2.56 -22.21
CA ALA A 55 -8.43 2.23 -23.48
C ALA A 55 -8.07 0.82 -23.96
N VAL A 56 -6.79 0.46 -23.86
CA VAL A 56 -6.31 -0.88 -24.25
C VAL A 56 -6.94 -1.98 -23.39
N THR A 57 -6.96 -1.81 -22.07
CA THR A 57 -7.56 -2.81 -21.17
C THR A 57 -9.07 -2.88 -21.30
N PHE A 58 -9.76 -1.78 -21.60
CA PHE A 58 -11.17 -1.78 -21.95
C PHE A 58 -11.44 -2.62 -23.21
N LEU A 59 -10.67 -2.41 -24.30
CA LEU A 59 -10.80 -3.17 -25.53
C LEU A 59 -10.55 -4.67 -25.31
N PHE A 60 -9.52 -5.03 -24.54
CA PHE A 60 -9.30 -6.42 -24.15
C PHE A 60 -10.45 -6.99 -23.34
N GLY A 61 -11.01 -6.22 -22.40
CA GLY A 61 -12.20 -6.62 -21.66
C GLY A 61 -13.39 -6.96 -22.57
N LEU A 62 -13.65 -6.12 -23.58
CA LEU A 62 -14.69 -6.38 -24.58
C LEU A 62 -14.40 -7.62 -25.44
N LEU A 63 -13.17 -7.77 -25.92
CA LEU A 63 -12.77 -8.93 -26.74
C LEU A 63 -12.91 -10.24 -25.94
N ILE A 64 -12.42 -10.26 -24.72
CA ILE A 64 -12.48 -11.42 -23.82
C ILE A 64 -13.92 -11.76 -23.50
N GLY A 65 -14.73 -10.78 -23.11
CA GLY A 65 -16.15 -11.00 -22.77
C GLY A 65 -16.95 -11.57 -23.94
N LYS A 66 -16.84 -10.96 -25.14
CA LYS A 66 -17.50 -11.45 -26.35
C LYS A 66 -17.05 -12.86 -26.74
N ARG A 67 -15.75 -13.16 -26.64
CA ARG A 67 -15.22 -14.48 -26.96
C ARG A 67 -15.67 -15.54 -25.96
N ARG A 68 -15.60 -15.23 -24.67
CA ARG A 68 -16.03 -16.14 -23.62
C ARG A 68 -17.52 -16.52 -23.73
N THR A 69 -18.38 -15.56 -24.06
CA THR A 69 -19.81 -15.84 -24.32
C THR A 69 -19.98 -16.82 -25.47
N LYS A 70 -19.22 -16.64 -26.57
CA LYS A 70 -19.25 -17.56 -27.71
C LYS A 70 -18.66 -18.95 -27.36
N GLU A 71 -17.57 -18.98 -26.57
CA GLU A 71 -16.94 -20.23 -26.12
C GLU A 71 -17.88 -21.03 -25.20
N LYS A 72 -18.59 -20.37 -24.29
CA LYS A 72 -19.60 -21.02 -23.44
C LYS A 72 -20.75 -21.60 -24.27
N ALA A 73 -21.35 -20.81 -25.15
CA ALA A 73 -22.45 -21.26 -25.99
C ALA A 73 -22.07 -22.44 -26.90
N ALA A 74 -20.84 -22.46 -27.41
CA ALA A 74 -20.34 -23.56 -28.22
C ALA A 74 -20.06 -24.81 -27.36
N ALA A 75 -19.53 -24.66 -26.14
CA ALA A 75 -19.35 -25.78 -25.21
C ALA A 75 -20.68 -26.40 -24.80
N GLU A 76 -21.69 -25.58 -24.51
CA GLU A 76 -23.07 -26.04 -24.21
C GLU A 76 -23.69 -26.77 -25.41
N ALA A 77 -23.33 -26.37 -26.66
CA ALA A 77 -23.74 -27.06 -27.88
C ALA A 77 -22.89 -28.29 -28.25
N GLY A 78 -21.97 -28.72 -27.36
CA GLY A 78 -21.08 -29.87 -27.59
C GLY A 78 -20.03 -29.66 -28.69
N ARG A 79 -19.79 -28.40 -29.13
CA ARG A 79 -18.84 -28.09 -30.21
C ARG A 79 -17.42 -27.86 -29.66
N PRO A 80 -16.38 -28.41 -30.30
CA PRO A 80 -15.00 -28.12 -29.92
C PRO A 80 -14.70 -26.65 -30.06
N THR A 81 -14.17 -26.00 -29.01
CA THR A 81 -13.85 -24.59 -29.02
C THR A 81 -12.39 -24.34 -28.65
N ARG A 82 -11.77 -23.43 -29.39
CA ARG A 82 -10.42 -22.92 -29.06
C ARG A 82 -10.55 -21.83 -27.99
N GLN A 83 -9.85 -21.96 -26.88
CA GLN A 83 -9.88 -21.00 -25.75
C GLN A 83 -9.13 -19.69 -26.13
N LEU A 84 -9.63 -18.94 -27.12
CA LEU A 84 -9.05 -17.69 -27.56
C LEU A 84 -9.18 -16.57 -26.50
N SER A 85 -10.19 -16.64 -25.64
CA SER A 85 -10.34 -15.71 -24.50
C SER A 85 -9.13 -15.74 -23.60
N LYS A 86 -8.56 -16.92 -23.33
CA LYS A 86 -7.34 -17.09 -22.53
C LYS A 86 -6.10 -16.47 -23.22
N VAL A 87 -6.01 -16.55 -24.52
CA VAL A 87 -4.92 -15.93 -25.28
C VAL A 87 -4.99 -14.41 -25.14
N TRP A 88 -6.19 -13.81 -25.27
CA TRP A 88 -6.36 -12.36 -25.10
C TRP A 88 -6.03 -11.88 -23.68
N VAL A 89 -6.29 -12.69 -22.63
CA VAL A 89 -5.79 -12.40 -21.27
C VAL A 89 -4.27 -12.32 -21.28
N GLY A 90 -3.59 -13.32 -21.85
CA GLY A 90 -2.13 -13.35 -21.94
C GLY A 90 -1.56 -12.14 -22.69
N VAL A 91 -2.17 -11.76 -23.82
CA VAL A 91 -1.76 -10.56 -24.60
C VAL A 91 -1.96 -9.28 -23.80
N SER A 92 -3.09 -9.14 -23.09
CA SER A 92 -3.34 -7.98 -22.21
C SER A 92 -2.29 -7.87 -21.10
N PHE A 93 -1.92 -9.01 -20.48
CA PHE A 93 -0.85 -9.03 -19.47
C PHE A 93 0.49 -8.64 -20.07
N ALA A 94 0.89 -9.24 -21.20
CA ALA A 94 2.15 -8.93 -21.85
C ALA A 94 2.25 -7.45 -22.22
N PHE A 95 1.18 -6.86 -22.73
CA PHE A 95 1.13 -5.45 -23.08
C PHE A 95 1.28 -4.52 -21.87
N ASN A 96 0.49 -4.73 -20.81
CA ASN A 96 0.53 -3.89 -19.61
C ASN A 96 1.83 -4.08 -18.81
N LEU A 97 2.35 -5.32 -18.75
CA LEU A 97 3.64 -5.59 -18.13
C LEU A 97 4.80 -5.01 -18.95
N ALA A 98 4.69 -4.92 -20.29
CA ALA A 98 5.70 -4.24 -21.12
C ALA A 98 5.74 -2.73 -20.82
N ILE A 99 4.57 -2.08 -20.65
CA ILE A 99 4.51 -0.69 -20.19
C ILE A 99 5.18 -0.55 -18.83
N LEU A 100 4.81 -1.40 -17.87
CA LEU A 100 5.39 -1.36 -16.51
C LEU A 100 6.89 -1.63 -16.55
N PHE A 101 7.35 -2.58 -17.39
CA PHE A 101 8.76 -2.87 -17.58
C PHE A 101 9.51 -1.65 -18.08
N PHE A 102 9.02 -0.99 -19.11
CA PHE A 102 9.66 0.18 -19.70
C PHE A 102 9.82 1.33 -18.70
N TYR A 103 8.75 1.65 -17.95
CA TYR A 103 8.79 2.80 -17.04
C TYR A 103 9.42 2.49 -15.66
N LYS A 104 9.45 1.24 -15.22
CA LYS A 104 9.91 0.89 -13.87
C LYS A 104 11.15 0.01 -13.84
N TYR A 105 11.30 -0.94 -14.76
CA TYR A 105 12.34 -1.96 -14.68
C TYR A 105 13.43 -1.81 -15.74
N PHE A 106 13.30 -0.87 -16.66
CA PHE A 106 14.24 -0.70 -17.76
C PHE A 106 15.65 -0.39 -17.22
N ASP A 107 15.79 0.66 -16.42
CA ASP A 107 17.08 1.08 -15.86
C ASP A 107 17.70 -0.02 -14.99
N PHE A 108 16.92 -0.63 -14.11
CA PHE A 108 17.38 -1.79 -13.31
C PHE A 108 17.91 -2.92 -14.18
N THR A 109 17.27 -3.18 -15.33
CA THR A 109 17.73 -4.21 -16.27
C THR A 109 19.04 -3.81 -16.93
N VAL A 110 19.17 -2.55 -17.38
CA VAL A 110 20.39 -2.03 -17.96
C VAL A 110 21.54 -2.07 -16.97
N ASP A 111 21.33 -1.67 -15.72
CA ASP A 111 22.34 -1.73 -14.64
C ASP A 111 22.83 -3.16 -14.41
N ASN A 112 21.94 -4.14 -14.35
CA ASN A 112 22.34 -5.55 -14.21
C ASN A 112 23.08 -6.07 -15.44
N ILE A 113 22.67 -5.67 -16.66
CA ILE A 113 23.41 -5.98 -17.88
C ILE A 113 24.83 -5.35 -17.82
N ASN A 114 24.94 -4.12 -17.36
CA ASN A 114 26.23 -3.42 -17.25
C ASN A 114 27.17 -4.10 -16.23
N VAL A 115 26.65 -4.64 -15.13
CA VAL A 115 27.43 -5.47 -14.20
C VAL A 115 28.00 -6.70 -14.91
N ILE A 116 27.18 -7.42 -15.68
CA ILE A 116 27.61 -8.62 -16.45
C ILE A 116 28.64 -8.21 -17.52
N ARG A 117 28.38 -7.11 -18.25
CA ARG A 117 29.32 -6.59 -19.25
C ARG A 117 30.66 -6.18 -18.65
N GLY A 118 30.66 -5.59 -17.44
CA GLY A 118 31.88 -5.29 -16.69
C GLY A 118 32.70 -6.55 -16.37
N TRP A 119 32.04 -7.65 -15.97
CA TRP A 119 32.73 -8.94 -15.77
C TRP A 119 33.33 -9.51 -17.07
N MET A 120 32.74 -9.16 -18.23
CA MET A 120 33.23 -9.57 -19.56
C MET A 120 34.23 -8.58 -20.15
N GLY A 121 34.60 -7.50 -19.46
CA GLY A 121 35.49 -6.45 -19.97
C GLY A 121 34.88 -5.59 -21.10
N LEU A 122 33.55 -5.56 -21.23
CA LEU A 122 32.83 -4.80 -22.23
C LEU A 122 32.40 -3.43 -21.70
N ALA A 123 32.41 -2.41 -22.56
CA ALA A 123 31.94 -1.06 -22.21
C ALA A 123 30.47 -1.06 -21.77
N PRO A 124 30.05 -0.22 -20.80
CA PRO A 124 28.68 -0.14 -20.35
C PRO A 124 27.73 0.36 -21.47
N VAL A 125 26.50 -0.09 -21.45
CA VAL A 125 25.42 0.46 -22.28
C VAL A 125 24.82 1.65 -21.53
N THR A 126 24.81 2.81 -22.17
CA THR A 126 24.16 4.03 -21.65
C THR A 126 22.94 4.34 -22.54
N PRO A 127 21.71 4.21 -22.02
CA PRO A 127 20.52 4.65 -22.74
C PRO A 127 20.59 6.16 -23.00
N GLY A 128 20.20 6.61 -24.18
CA GLY A 128 20.20 8.03 -24.54
C GLY A 128 18.98 8.81 -24.03
N PHE A 129 18.22 8.28 -23.04
CA PHE A 129 17.01 8.90 -22.51
C PHE A 129 16.80 8.48 -21.03
N ASP A 130 16.22 9.37 -20.28
CA ASP A 130 15.81 9.13 -18.89
C ASP A 130 14.31 8.77 -18.85
N VAL A 131 13.98 7.72 -18.13
CA VAL A 131 12.59 7.27 -17.92
C VAL A 131 12.11 7.71 -16.55
N LEU A 132 11.27 8.75 -16.52
CA LEU A 132 10.63 9.15 -15.27
C LEU A 132 9.45 8.23 -14.97
N LEU A 133 9.41 7.69 -13.74
CA LEU A 133 8.36 6.79 -13.30
C LEU A 133 7.02 7.53 -13.12
N PRO A 134 5.95 7.18 -13.85
CA PRO A 134 4.63 7.77 -13.65
C PRO A 134 4.04 7.34 -12.30
N VAL A 135 3.58 8.32 -11.53
CA VAL A 135 2.98 8.07 -10.21
C VAL A 135 1.76 7.15 -10.34
N GLY A 136 1.68 6.15 -9.46
CA GLY A 136 0.55 5.22 -9.43
C GLY A 136 0.51 4.17 -10.55
N ILE A 137 1.49 4.12 -11.47
CA ILE A 137 1.48 3.19 -12.61
C ILE A 137 1.30 1.73 -12.17
N SER A 138 1.99 1.29 -11.13
CA SER A 138 1.88 -0.06 -10.59
C SER A 138 0.48 -0.36 -10.04
N PHE A 139 -0.20 0.64 -9.47
CA PHE A 139 -1.54 0.50 -8.89
C PHE A 139 -2.61 0.38 -9.97
N TYR A 140 -2.66 1.33 -10.92
CA TYR A 140 -3.70 1.29 -11.95
C TYR A 140 -3.52 0.14 -12.95
N ILE A 141 -2.28 -0.28 -13.25
CA ILE A 141 -2.05 -1.46 -14.07
C ILE A 141 -2.57 -2.73 -13.37
N PHE A 142 -2.30 -2.91 -12.07
CA PHE A 142 -2.81 -4.07 -11.35
C PHE A 142 -4.32 -4.07 -11.25
N GLN A 143 -4.95 -2.91 -11.08
CA GLN A 143 -6.39 -2.77 -11.10
C GLN A 143 -6.98 -3.12 -12.48
N ALA A 144 -6.41 -2.59 -13.55
CA ALA A 144 -6.85 -2.87 -14.92
C ALA A 144 -6.67 -4.34 -15.32
N LEU A 145 -5.54 -4.97 -14.92
CA LEU A 145 -5.30 -6.40 -15.13
C LEU A 145 -6.27 -7.28 -14.34
N SER A 146 -6.63 -6.88 -13.10
CA SER A 146 -7.64 -7.62 -12.33
C SER A 146 -8.99 -7.66 -13.04
N TYR A 147 -9.44 -6.52 -13.62
CA TYR A 147 -10.67 -6.48 -14.41
C TYR A 147 -10.65 -7.45 -15.59
N VAL A 148 -9.55 -7.49 -16.34
CA VAL A 148 -9.40 -8.40 -17.48
C VAL A 148 -9.54 -9.88 -17.05
N VAL A 149 -8.94 -10.25 -15.93
CA VAL A 149 -9.05 -11.60 -15.36
C VAL A 149 -10.46 -11.88 -14.83
N ASP A 150 -11.07 -10.90 -14.15
CA ASP A 150 -12.42 -11.05 -13.58
C ASP A 150 -13.46 -11.24 -14.69
N VAL A 151 -13.35 -10.53 -15.81
CA VAL A 151 -14.18 -10.75 -17.02
C VAL A 151 -13.92 -12.15 -17.59
N TYR A 152 -12.65 -12.57 -17.69
CA TYR A 152 -12.31 -13.92 -18.16
C TYR A 152 -12.88 -15.02 -17.25
N ARG A 153 -12.83 -14.87 -15.94
CA ARG A 153 -13.41 -15.80 -14.96
C ARG A 153 -14.94 -15.76 -14.98
N GLY A 154 -15.53 -14.63 -15.36
CA GLY A 154 -16.96 -14.35 -15.33
C GLY A 154 -17.42 -13.87 -13.96
N ASP A 155 -16.49 -13.38 -13.13
CA ASP A 155 -16.77 -12.76 -11.85
C ASP A 155 -17.45 -11.39 -12.04
N VAL A 156 -17.16 -10.73 -13.18
CA VAL A 156 -17.77 -9.46 -13.60
C VAL A 156 -18.20 -9.56 -15.07
N ARG A 157 -19.32 -8.93 -15.41
CA ARG A 157 -19.71 -8.74 -16.82
C ARG A 157 -18.76 -7.75 -17.49
N MET A 158 -18.46 -7.96 -18.78
CA MET A 158 -17.70 -6.97 -19.54
C MET A 158 -18.43 -5.63 -19.52
N GLU A 159 -17.68 -4.58 -19.18
CA GLU A 159 -18.21 -3.22 -19.24
C GLU A 159 -18.20 -2.70 -20.67
N THR A 160 -19.30 -2.10 -21.10
CA THR A 160 -19.47 -1.56 -22.46
C THR A 160 -19.41 -0.03 -22.48
N ASN A 161 -19.53 0.61 -21.34
CA ASN A 161 -19.42 2.05 -21.19
C ASN A 161 -17.98 2.44 -20.86
N PHE A 162 -17.27 3.03 -21.84
CA PHE A 162 -15.90 3.46 -21.67
C PHE A 162 -15.73 4.52 -20.56
N ILE A 163 -16.66 5.47 -20.45
CA ILE A 163 -16.60 6.53 -19.42
C ILE A 163 -16.63 5.92 -18.03
N LYS A 164 -17.53 4.95 -17.80
CA LYS A 164 -17.64 4.24 -16.52
C LYS A 164 -16.37 3.43 -16.21
N TYR A 165 -15.85 2.70 -17.21
CA TYR A 165 -14.62 1.96 -17.04
C TYR A 165 -13.41 2.88 -16.78
N ALA A 166 -13.31 3.97 -17.51
CA ALA A 166 -12.24 4.95 -17.32
C ALA A 166 -12.33 5.62 -15.93
N ALA A 167 -13.54 5.95 -15.46
CA ALA A 167 -13.75 6.46 -14.11
C ALA A 167 -13.34 5.43 -13.04
N PHE A 168 -13.59 4.13 -13.25
CA PHE A 168 -13.15 3.06 -12.37
C PHE A 168 -11.62 2.98 -12.29
N VAL A 169 -10.91 3.01 -13.41
CA VAL A 169 -9.43 2.91 -13.42
C VAL A 169 -8.78 4.14 -12.83
N SER A 170 -9.32 5.34 -13.13
CA SER A 170 -8.73 6.63 -12.77
C SER A 170 -9.28 7.25 -11.48
N PHE A 171 -10.17 6.59 -10.74
CA PHE A 171 -10.86 7.15 -9.58
C PHE A 171 -9.89 7.82 -8.60
N PHE A 172 -9.90 9.17 -8.53
CA PHE A 172 -8.85 9.95 -7.89
C PHE A 172 -8.57 9.59 -6.42
N PRO A 173 -9.56 9.20 -5.58
CA PRO A 173 -9.26 8.86 -4.21
C PRO A 173 -8.29 7.67 -4.08
N GLN A 174 -8.37 6.69 -4.98
CA GLN A 174 -7.55 5.48 -4.91
C GLN A 174 -6.34 5.48 -5.85
N LEU A 175 -6.37 6.29 -6.95
CA LEU A 175 -5.47 6.17 -8.10
C LEU A 175 -3.99 6.18 -7.74
N VAL A 176 -3.61 7.01 -6.77
CA VAL A 176 -2.19 7.29 -6.45
C VAL A 176 -1.66 6.36 -5.36
N ALA A 177 -2.38 6.20 -4.27
CA ALA A 177 -1.94 5.45 -3.09
C ALA A 177 -3.10 4.85 -2.29
N GLY A 178 -4.28 4.79 -2.87
CA GLY A 178 -5.43 4.12 -2.28
C GLY A 178 -5.33 2.60 -2.37
N PRO A 179 -6.30 1.87 -1.82
CA PRO A 179 -6.36 0.43 -1.98
C PRO A 179 -6.48 0.03 -3.46
N ILE A 180 -5.82 -1.06 -3.87
CA ILE A 180 -5.98 -1.63 -5.23
C ILE A 180 -7.37 -2.25 -5.32
N GLU A 181 -8.30 -1.52 -5.91
CA GLU A 181 -9.71 -1.91 -5.96
C GLU A 181 -10.00 -3.03 -6.96
N ARG A 182 -11.05 -3.78 -6.67
CA ARG A 182 -11.57 -4.82 -7.54
C ARG A 182 -12.72 -4.29 -8.39
N SER A 183 -12.81 -4.79 -9.62
CA SER A 183 -13.95 -4.53 -10.50
C SER A 183 -15.27 -4.99 -9.88
N THR A 184 -15.25 -6.10 -9.14
CA THR A 184 -16.40 -6.63 -8.40
C THR A 184 -16.90 -5.70 -7.29
N ASN A 185 -16.05 -4.82 -6.75
CA ASN A 185 -16.41 -3.88 -5.70
C ASN A 185 -16.68 -2.48 -6.25
N LEU A 186 -15.67 -1.83 -6.85
CA LEU A 186 -15.77 -0.41 -7.20
C LEU A 186 -16.54 -0.16 -8.50
N LEU A 187 -16.31 -0.98 -9.57
CA LEU A 187 -16.94 -0.74 -10.88
C LEU A 187 -18.47 -0.80 -10.81
N THR A 188 -19.01 -1.71 -9.99
CA THR A 188 -20.45 -1.88 -9.79
C THR A 188 -21.09 -0.73 -9.03
N GLN A 189 -20.34 0.01 -8.22
CA GLN A 189 -20.86 1.16 -7.48
C GLN A 189 -21.16 2.38 -8.37
N PHE A 190 -20.61 2.43 -9.58
CA PHE A 190 -20.94 3.47 -10.57
C PHE A 190 -22.30 3.27 -11.26
N ASP A 191 -22.97 2.13 -11.05
CA ASP A 191 -24.28 1.85 -11.68
C ASP A 191 -25.42 2.64 -11.02
N THR A 192 -25.25 3.04 -9.77
CA THR A 192 -26.27 3.78 -9.02
C THR A 192 -25.74 5.09 -8.50
N PRO A 193 -26.43 6.22 -8.73
CA PRO A 193 -26.01 7.50 -8.17
C PRO A 193 -26.21 7.51 -6.66
N HIS A 194 -25.14 7.85 -5.93
CA HIS A 194 -25.17 7.94 -4.48
C HIS A 194 -25.91 9.20 -3.99
N LYS A 195 -26.62 9.07 -2.87
CA LYS A 195 -27.25 10.20 -2.20
C LYS A 195 -26.30 10.83 -1.19
N LEU A 196 -26.50 12.13 -0.93
CA LEU A 196 -25.81 12.81 0.17
C LEU A 196 -26.38 12.29 1.49
N GLU A 197 -25.57 11.56 2.25
CA GLU A 197 -25.92 11.01 3.55
C GLU A 197 -25.02 11.60 4.61
N TYR A 198 -25.60 12.19 5.64
CA TYR A 198 -24.86 12.83 6.73
C TYR A 198 -23.83 11.87 7.37
N ASP A 199 -24.23 10.63 7.61
CA ASP A 199 -23.37 9.65 8.25
C ASP A 199 -22.14 9.32 7.39
N ASN A 200 -22.30 9.18 6.08
CA ASN A 200 -21.17 8.96 5.15
C ASN A 200 -20.23 10.15 5.12
N VAL A 201 -20.76 11.37 5.10
CA VAL A 201 -19.93 12.59 5.09
C VAL A 201 -19.17 12.74 6.40
N ARG A 202 -19.85 12.63 7.54
CA ARG A 202 -19.22 12.74 8.87
C ARG A 202 -18.14 11.67 9.06
N ASP A 203 -18.48 10.41 8.81
CA ASP A 203 -17.57 9.27 9.05
C ASP A 203 -16.39 9.31 8.08
N GLY A 204 -16.63 9.72 6.83
CA GLY A 204 -15.59 9.92 5.83
C GLY A 204 -14.62 11.02 6.22
N LEU A 205 -15.11 12.18 6.66
CA LEU A 205 -14.28 13.30 7.12
C LEU A 205 -13.47 12.93 8.37
N LEU A 206 -14.07 12.27 9.37
CA LEU A 206 -13.35 11.82 10.56
C LEU A 206 -12.28 10.78 10.21
N ARG A 207 -12.53 9.95 9.23
CA ARG A 207 -11.53 9.01 8.70
C ARG A 207 -10.39 9.74 8.01
N MET A 208 -10.67 10.81 7.26
CA MET A 208 -9.62 11.66 6.68
C MET A 208 -8.79 12.33 7.77
N VAL A 209 -9.41 12.86 8.83
CA VAL A 209 -8.69 13.44 9.98
C VAL A 209 -7.75 12.41 10.62
N TRP A 210 -8.23 11.18 10.83
CA TRP A 210 -7.36 10.07 11.30
C TRP A 210 -6.22 9.78 10.33
N GLY A 211 -6.48 9.82 9.03
CA GLY A 211 -5.46 9.67 7.99
C GLY A 211 -4.41 10.79 8.03
N PHE A 212 -4.83 12.04 8.19
CA PHE A 212 -3.92 13.18 8.36
C PHE A 212 -3.10 13.05 9.65
N PHE A 213 -3.71 12.64 10.75
CA PHE A 213 -2.98 12.37 11.99
C PHE A 213 -1.84 11.37 11.78
N LEU A 214 -2.11 10.26 11.11
CA LEU A 214 -1.09 9.25 10.81
C LEU A 214 0.01 9.79 9.88
N LYS A 215 -0.36 10.56 8.85
CA LYS A 215 0.57 11.10 7.85
C LYS A 215 1.41 12.24 8.41
N ILE A 216 0.78 13.36 8.82
CA ILE A 216 1.51 14.59 9.11
C ILE A 216 1.92 14.74 10.58
N VAL A 217 1.37 13.96 11.50
CA VAL A 217 1.80 14.00 12.91
C VAL A 217 2.81 12.89 13.22
N ILE A 218 2.59 11.67 12.71
CA ILE A 218 3.47 10.52 12.99
C ILE A 218 4.51 10.34 11.88
N ALA A 219 4.07 10.09 10.64
CA ALA A 219 4.99 9.65 9.59
C ALA A 219 5.98 10.72 9.17
N ASP A 220 5.52 11.93 8.88
CA ASP A 220 6.39 13.02 8.44
C ASP A 220 7.38 13.45 9.53
N ARG A 221 6.97 13.37 10.81
CA ARG A 221 7.86 13.64 11.95
C ARG A 221 8.90 12.54 12.13
N ALA A 222 8.50 11.27 12.09
CA ALA A 222 9.45 10.16 12.17
C ALA A 222 10.44 10.18 11.00
N ALA A 223 10.01 10.63 9.80
CA ALA A 223 10.83 10.72 8.61
C ALA A 223 12.07 11.61 8.80
N ILE A 224 12.01 12.65 9.62
CA ILE A 224 13.12 13.56 9.87
C ILE A 224 14.31 12.78 10.39
N LEU A 225 14.16 12.05 11.49
CA LEU A 225 15.21 11.23 12.09
C LEU A 225 15.60 10.05 11.21
N VAL A 226 14.62 9.36 10.65
CA VAL A 226 14.88 8.19 9.79
C VAL A 226 15.73 8.59 8.58
N ASN A 227 15.40 9.69 7.90
CA ASN A 227 16.16 10.17 6.76
C ASN A 227 17.59 10.56 7.16
N GLN A 228 17.75 11.20 8.31
CA GLN A 228 19.08 11.54 8.84
C GLN A 228 19.95 10.30 9.03
N VAL A 229 19.42 9.26 9.67
CA VAL A 229 20.19 8.05 9.98
C VAL A 229 20.40 7.17 8.75
N PHE A 230 19.36 6.92 7.95
CA PHE A 230 19.46 6.00 6.81
C PHE A 230 20.24 6.58 5.63
N ASN A 231 20.17 7.89 5.39
CA ASN A 231 20.91 8.52 4.29
C ASN A 231 22.40 8.76 4.65
N TYR A 232 22.72 8.82 5.94
CA TYR A 232 24.08 9.00 6.45
C TYR A 232 24.51 7.82 7.32
N CYS A 233 24.16 6.60 6.93
CA CYS A 233 24.30 5.38 7.72
C CYS A 233 25.72 5.12 8.27
N ASN A 234 26.76 5.59 7.58
CA ASN A 234 28.16 5.41 7.98
C ASN A 234 28.55 6.16 9.28
N TYR A 235 27.72 7.10 9.75
CA TYR A 235 27.97 7.92 10.94
C TYR A 235 27.22 7.41 12.18
N TYR A 236 26.38 6.37 12.06
CA TYR A 236 25.49 5.94 13.13
C TYR A 236 25.61 4.46 13.43
N GLU A 237 25.61 4.13 14.72
CA GLU A 237 25.71 2.76 15.23
C GLU A 237 24.78 2.53 16.44
N GLY A 238 24.61 1.26 16.81
CA GLY A 238 23.95 0.80 18.02
C GLY A 238 22.53 1.34 18.23
N PRO A 239 22.27 2.01 19.37
CA PRO A 239 20.92 2.48 19.72
C PRO A 239 20.35 3.48 18.72
N THR A 240 21.17 4.31 18.05
CA THR A 240 20.71 5.28 17.06
C THR A 240 20.10 4.58 15.86
N VAL A 241 20.75 3.54 15.35
CA VAL A 241 20.25 2.74 14.22
C VAL A 241 18.99 1.97 14.64
N LEU A 242 18.95 1.43 15.86
CA LEU A 242 17.78 0.74 16.39
C LEU A 242 16.56 1.68 16.48
N ILE A 243 16.74 2.88 17.03
CA ILE A 243 15.67 3.89 17.12
C ILE A 243 15.17 4.26 15.73
N ALA A 244 16.08 4.50 14.78
CA ALA A 244 15.71 4.82 13.40
C ALA A 244 14.95 3.68 12.71
N ALA A 245 15.35 2.42 12.90
CA ALA A 245 14.65 1.26 12.37
C ALA A 245 13.23 1.16 12.94
N VAL A 246 13.09 1.26 14.26
CA VAL A 246 11.76 1.25 14.92
C VAL A 246 10.89 2.41 14.44
N LEU A 247 11.44 3.61 14.34
CA LEU A 247 10.70 4.77 13.83
C LEU A 247 10.34 4.62 12.36
N PHE A 248 11.17 3.95 11.54
CA PHE A 248 10.82 3.66 10.16
C PHE A 248 9.59 2.73 10.06
N ALA A 249 9.46 1.73 10.93
CA ALA A 249 8.25 0.92 10.97
C ALA A 249 6.99 1.78 11.17
N PHE A 250 7.04 2.77 12.06
CA PHE A 250 5.91 3.68 12.27
C PHE A 250 5.77 4.72 11.15
N GLN A 251 6.87 5.18 10.56
CA GLN A 251 6.85 6.07 9.39
C GLN A 251 6.15 5.41 8.21
N VAL A 252 6.59 4.22 7.78
CA VAL A 252 6.01 3.53 6.61
C VAL A 252 4.55 3.15 6.85
N TYR A 253 4.19 2.79 8.08
CA TYR A 253 2.80 2.54 8.45
C TYR A 253 1.97 3.82 8.45
N GLY A 254 2.44 4.86 9.12
CA GLY A 254 1.73 6.14 9.23
C GLY A 254 1.54 6.81 7.87
N ASP A 255 2.56 6.77 7.02
CA ASP A 255 2.50 7.31 5.66
C ASP A 255 1.45 6.56 4.82
N PHE A 256 1.56 5.25 4.72
CA PHE A 256 0.69 4.47 3.83
C PHE A 256 -0.72 4.25 4.41
N ALA A 257 -0.86 3.98 5.70
CA ALA A 257 -2.18 3.89 6.33
C ALA A 257 -2.87 5.26 6.37
N GLY A 258 -2.10 6.34 6.55
CA GLY A 258 -2.58 7.71 6.45
C GLY A 258 -3.21 8.00 5.09
N TYR A 259 -2.44 7.82 4.02
CA TYR A 259 -2.94 7.96 2.65
C TYR A 259 -4.16 7.09 2.36
N SER A 260 -4.10 5.80 2.75
CA SER A 260 -5.23 4.89 2.55
C SER A 260 -6.50 5.34 3.29
N ASN A 261 -6.38 5.87 4.52
CA ASN A 261 -7.53 6.37 5.27
C ASN A 261 -8.08 7.67 4.66
N ILE A 262 -7.23 8.58 4.18
CA ILE A 262 -7.69 9.79 3.46
C ILE A 262 -8.43 9.36 2.17
N ALA A 263 -7.86 8.46 1.39
CA ALA A 263 -8.48 7.93 0.17
C ALA A 263 -9.85 7.28 0.41
N ILE A 264 -9.93 6.39 1.41
CA ILE A 264 -11.18 5.71 1.76
C ILE A 264 -12.19 6.71 2.32
N GLY A 265 -11.74 7.67 3.15
CA GLY A 265 -12.59 8.72 3.69
C GLY A 265 -13.15 9.64 2.60
N ALA A 266 -12.31 10.08 1.65
CA ALA A 266 -12.73 10.90 0.52
C ALA A 266 -13.75 10.18 -0.38
N ALA A 267 -13.52 8.91 -0.66
CA ALA A 267 -14.48 8.09 -1.38
C ALA A 267 -15.80 7.93 -0.60
N GLN A 268 -15.74 7.72 0.71
CA GLN A 268 -16.89 7.56 1.58
C GLN A 268 -17.76 8.84 1.65
N VAL A 269 -17.14 10.02 1.65
CA VAL A 269 -17.86 11.32 1.56
C VAL A 269 -18.70 11.39 0.28
N MET A 270 -18.22 10.81 -0.83
CA MET A 270 -18.95 10.74 -2.10
C MET A 270 -19.89 9.53 -2.20
N GLY A 271 -20.01 8.71 -1.14
CA GLY A 271 -20.87 7.53 -1.08
C GLY A 271 -20.23 6.22 -1.54
N PHE A 272 -18.96 6.23 -1.97
CA PHE A 272 -18.26 5.03 -2.42
C PHE A 272 -17.58 4.29 -1.26
N LYS A 273 -17.60 2.95 -1.34
CA LYS A 273 -16.97 2.06 -0.35
C LYS A 273 -15.73 1.41 -0.95
N LEU A 274 -14.56 1.80 -0.47
CA LEU A 274 -13.29 1.17 -0.86
C LEU A 274 -12.88 0.07 0.14
N MET A 275 -12.00 -0.83 -0.33
CA MET A 275 -11.43 -1.91 0.48
C MET A 275 -10.57 -1.34 1.62
N LYS A 276 -10.52 -2.07 2.74
CA LYS A 276 -9.52 -1.79 3.79
C LYS A 276 -8.12 -2.18 3.30
N ASN A 277 -7.12 -1.39 3.69
CA ASN A 277 -5.73 -1.66 3.34
C ASN A 277 -4.88 -2.08 4.54
N PHE A 278 -5.27 -1.68 5.75
CA PHE A 278 -4.57 -2.00 7.00
C PHE A 278 -5.53 -2.40 8.12
N GLU A 279 -5.06 -3.33 8.98
CA GLU A 279 -5.79 -3.77 10.15
C GLU A 279 -4.86 -4.09 11.32
N ARG A 280 -4.32 -3.04 12.00
CA ARG A 280 -3.43 -3.15 13.18
C ARG A 280 -2.25 -4.11 12.96
N PRO A 281 -1.42 -3.91 11.93
CA PRO A 281 -0.42 -4.89 11.52
C PRO A 281 0.64 -5.17 12.58
N TYR A 282 1.02 -4.19 13.40
CA TYR A 282 2.03 -4.37 14.45
C TYR A 282 1.52 -5.07 15.71
N LEU A 283 0.24 -5.44 15.79
CA LEU A 283 -0.31 -6.35 16.79
C LEU A 283 -0.44 -7.80 16.27
N ALA A 284 0.15 -8.11 15.13
CA ALA A 284 0.16 -9.44 14.55
C ALA A 284 0.98 -10.42 15.39
N VAL A 285 0.48 -11.64 15.54
CA VAL A 285 1.11 -12.71 16.36
C VAL A 285 2.01 -13.65 15.53
N SER A 286 2.16 -13.39 14.24
CA SER A 286 3.08 -14.09 13.33
C SER A 286 3.27 -13.29 12.04
N VAL A 287 4.36 -13.55 11.31
CA VAL A 287 4.60 -12.90 10.01
C VAL A 287 3.46 -13.18 9.01
N SER A 288 2.89 -14.38 9.00
CA SER A 288 1.72 -14.67 8.17
C SER A 288 0.46 -13.90 8.59
N ASP A 289 0.29 -13.58 9.88
CA ASP A 289 -0.79 -12.73 10.37
C ASP A 289 -0.53 -11.27 10.04
N PHE A 290 0.74 -10.81 10.10
CA PHE A 290 1.15 -9.49 9.67
C PHE A 290 0.72 -9.22 8.22
N TRP A 291 1.02 -10.10 7.27
CA TRP A 291 0.66 -9.96 5.85
C TRP A 291 -0.85 -10.06 5.56
N ARG A 292 -1.66 -10.57 6.49
CA ARG A 292 -3.12 -10.47 6.41
C ARG A 292 -3.66 -9.10 6.84
N ARG A 293 -2.86 -8.35 7.60
CA ARG A 293 -3.21 -7.06 8.19
C ARG A 293 -2.51 -5.88 7.50
N TRP A 294 -1.45 -6.16 6.74
CA TRP A 294 -0.64 -5.19 6.01
C TRP A 294 -0.94 -5.23 4.53
N HIS A 295 -1.18 -4.04 3.93
CA HIS A 295 -1.44 -3.88 2.48
C HIS A 295 -2.41 -4.94 1.93
N ILE A 296 -3.58 -5.03 2.56
CA ILE A 296 -4.57 -6.11 2.36
C ILE A 296 -4.99 -6.19 0.89
N SER A 297 -5.17 -5.05 0.23
CA SER A 297 -5.57 -4.99 -1.17
C SER A 297 -4.54 -5.64 -2.09
N LEU A 298 -3.24 -5.38 -1.89
CA LEU A 298 -2.14 -6.00 -2.64
C LEU A 298 -1.98 -7.48 -2.28
N SER A 299 -1.98 -7.81 -0.99
CA SER A 299 -1.83 -9.20 -0.51
C SER A 299 -2.93 -10.11 -1.05
N THR A 300 -4.17 -9.61 -1.09
CA THR A 300 -5.29 -10.33 -1.71
C THR A 300 -5.17 -10.37 -3.24
N TRP A 301 -4.66 -9.30 -3.87
CA TRP A 301 -4.38 -9.31 -5.31
C TRP A 301 -3.42 -10.41 -5.69
N PHE A 302 -2.26 -10.50 -5.02
CA PHE A 302 -1.29 -11.57 -5.27
C PHE A 302 -1.85 -12.95 -4.96
N ARG A 303 -2.67 -13.10 -3.93
CA ARG A 303 -3.37 -14.37 -3.65
C ARG A 303 -4.24 -14.78 -4.82
N ASP A 304 -5.09 -13.88 -5.33
CA ASP A 304 -6.15 -14.21 -6.28
C ASP A 304 -5.63 -14.33 -7.71
N TYR A 305 -4.61 -13.53 -8.09
CA TYR A 305 -4.13 -13.46 -9.48
C TYR A 305 -2.74 -14.09 -9.68
N LEU A 306 -2.01 -14.44 -8.63
CA LEU A 306 -0.72 -15.10 -8.74
C LEU A 306 -0.69 -16.45 -7.97
N TYR A 307 -0.95 -16.45 -6.66
CA TYR A 307 -0.82 -17.64 -5.83
C TYR A 307 -1.78 -18.76 -6.22
N ILE A 308 -3.07 -18.45 -6.38
CA ILE A 308 -4.11 -19.41 -6.76
C ILE A 308 -3.86 -19.98 -8.16
N PRO A 309 -3.56 -19.17 -9.20
CA PRO A 309 -3.21 -19.67 -10.54
C PRO A 309 -1.98 -20.58 -10.57
N LEU A 310 -0.96 -20.35 -9.70
CA LEU A 310 0.20 -21.24 -9.56
C LEU A 310 -0.13 -22.60 -8.92
N GLY A 311 -1.39 -22.81 -8.52
CA GLY A 311 -1.88 -24.03 -7.86
C GLY A 311 -2.11 -23.88 -6.36
N GLY A 312 -1.79 -22.73 -5.76
CA GLY A 312 -2.02 -22.46 -4.34
C GLY A 312 -1.36 -23.49 -3.44
N ASN A 313 -2.19 -24.06 -2.54
CA ASN A 313 -1.79 -25.15 -1.61
C ASN A 313 -2.28 -26.55 -2.04
N ARG A 314 -2.86 -26.66 -3.24
CA ARG A 314 -3.50 -27.92 -3.72
C ARG A 314 -2.50 -28.98 -4.19
N LYS A 315 -1.27 -28.57 -4.56
CA LYS A 315 -0.24 -29.45 -5.15
C LYS A 315 0.82 -29.88 -4.13
N GLY A 316 0.44 -30.04 -2.85
CA GLY A 316 1.34 -30.48 -1.78
C GLY A 316 2.12 -29.36 -1.09
N THR A 317 2.81 -29.72 0.01
CA THR A 317 3.46 -28.77 0.92
C THR A 317 4.66 -28.06 0.28
N ALA A 318 5.50 -28.78 -0.48
CA ALA A 318 6.66 -28.18 -1.15
C ALA A 318 6.23 -27.12 -2.17
N ARG A 319 5.22 -27.43 -3.00
CA ARG A 319 4.68 -26.48 -3.97
C ARG A 319 4.03 -25.27 -3.31
N LYS A 320 3.34 -25.45 -2.18
CA LYS A 320 2.81 -24.36 -1.37
C LYS A 320 3.91 -23.37 -0.97
N TYR A 321 5.02 -23.87 -0.43
CA TYR A 321 6.12 -23.00 0.03
C TYR A 321 6.84 -22.34 -1.14
N LEU A 322 7.03 -23.04 -2.25
CA LEU A 322 7.55 -22.43 -3.48
C LEU A 322 6.65 -21.30 -3.98
N ASN A 323 5.34 -21.52 -4.04
CA ASN A 323 4.39 -20.48 -4.44
C ASN A 323 4.41 -19.28 -3.51
N GLN A 324 4.53 -19.48 -2.19
CA GLN A 324 4.69 -18.40 -1.22
C GLN A 324 5.98 -17.60 -1.47
N MET A 325 7.09 -18.27 -1.72
CA MET A 325 8.36 -17.62 -2.04
C MET A 325 8.27 -16.81 -3.33
N ILE A 326 7.69 -17.37 -4.39
CA ILE A 326 7.48 -16.66 -5.67
C ILE A 326 6.65 -15.39 -5.45
N VAL A 327 5.53 -15.50 -4.71
CA VAL A 327 4.67 -14.35 -4.41
C VAL A 327 5.42 -13.24 -3.67
N MET A 328 6.24 -13.59 -2.68
CA MET A 328 6.97 -12.61 -1.89
C MET A 328 8.12 -11.97 -2.68
N LEU A 329 8.84 -12.73 -3.51
CA LEU A 329 9.88 -12.19 -4.40
C LEU A 329 9.26 -11.24 -5.44
N VAL A 330 8.15 -11.63 -6.07
CA VAL A 330 7.42 -10.78 -7.03
C VAL A 330 6.87 -9.53 -6.33
N SER A 331 6.38 -9.66 -5.08
CA SER A 331 5.94 -8.52 -4.28
C SER A 331 7.09 -7.56 -3.98
N GLY A 332 8.28 -8.07 -3.65
CA GLY A 332 9.48 -7.24 -3.48
C GLY A 332 9.82 -6.47 -4.75
N LEU A 333 9.92 -7.14 -5.88
CA LEU A 333 10.19 -6.53 -7.16
C LEU A 333 9.10 -5.49 -7.57
N TRP A 334 7.83 -5.76 -7.23
CA TRP A 334 6.73 -4.82 -7.47
C TRP A 334 6.90 -3.50 -6.69
N HIS A 335 7.45 -3.56 -5.47
CA HIS A 335 7.70 -2.36 -4.67
C HIS A 335 8.79 -1.48 -5.27
N GLY A 336 9.90 -2.05 -5.74
CA GLY A 336 10.97 -1.27 -6.32
C GLY A 336 11.89 -2.09 -7.23
N ALA A 337 12.42 -1.44 -8.27
CA ALA A 337 13.36 -2.01 -9.22
C ALA A 337 14.80 -1.96 -8.66
N ALA A 338 15.03 -2.65 -7.53
CA ALA A 338 16.36 -2.75 -6.91
C ALA A 338 16.48 -4.04 -6.09
N TRP A 339 17.70 -4.52 -5.91
CA TRP A 339 17.98 -5.78 -5.21
C TRP A 339 17.58 -5.77 -3.73
N ASN A 340 17.65 -4.64 -3.06
CA ASN A 340 17.20 -4.51 -1.66
C ASN A 340 15.72 -4.86 -1.49
N TYR A 341 14.84 -4.49 -2.45
CA TYR A 341 13.41 -4.88 -2.43
C TYR A 341 13.21 -6.37 -2.72
N VAL A 342 13.95 -6.93 -3.66
CA VAL A 342 13.87 -8.37 -3.97
C VAL A 342 14.29 -9.19 -2.74
N ILE A 343 15.39 -8.79 -2.08
CA ILE A 343 15.89 -9.43 -0.86
C ILE A 343 14.92 -9.26 0.29
N TRP A 344 14.33 -8.06 0.48
CA TRP A 344 13.27 -7.83 1.45
C TRP A 344 12.08 -8.79 1.24
N GLY A 345 11.62 -8.95 -0.01
CA GLY A 345 10.61 -9.93 -0.37
C GLY A 345 11.03 -11.36 -0.03
N GLY A 346 12.26 -11.74 -0.38
CA GLY A 346 12.84 -13.05 -0.06
C GLY A 346 12.88 -13.33 1.44
N ILE A 347 13.34 -12.38 2.27
CA ILE A 347 13.36 -12.48 3.74
C ILE A 347 11.96 -12.72 4.30
N ASN A 348 10.98 -11.94 3.87
CA ASN A 348 9.59 -12.11 4.29
C ASN A 348 9.00 -13.46 3.84
N GLY A 349 9.37 -13.93 2.64
CA GLY A 349 9.03 -15.25 2.15
C GLY A 349 9.63 -16.35 3.03
N LEU A 350 10.92 -16.25 3.36
CA LEU A 350 11.62 -17.17 4.26
C LEU A 350 10.98 -17.21 5.65
N TYR A 351 10.62 -16.07 6.23
CA TYR A 351 9.92 -16.03 7.52
C TYR A 351 8.60 -16.79 7.48
N GLN A 352 7.81 -16.62 6.41
CA GLN A 352 6.53 -17.34 6.25
C GLN A 352 6.74 -18.85 6.08
N VAL A 353 7.70 -19.24 5.25
CA VAL A 353 8.03 -20.67 5.00
C VAL A 353 8.56 -21.31 6.27
N ALA A 354 9.56 -20.71 6.93
CA ALA A 354 10.12 -21.20 8.19
C ALA A 354 9.05 -21.28 9.28
N GLY A 355 8.21 -20.25 9.41
CA GLY A 355 7.09 -20.23 10.34
C GLY A 355 6.08 -21.36 10.09
N GLY A 356 5.85 -21.71 8.82
CA GLY A 356 5.00 -22.84 8.41
C GLY A 356 5.63 -24.20 8.69
N MET A 357 6.90 -24.38 8.32
CA MET A 357 7.65 -25.62 8.52
C MET A 357 7.87 -25.95 9.99
N THR A 358 8.18 -24.95 10.81
CA THR A 358 8.42 -25.14 12.25
C THR A 358 7.15 -25.27 13.08
N LYS A 359 5.97 -25.00 12.52
CA LYS A 359 4.70 -25.04 13.26
C LYS A 359 4.41 -26.39 13.96
N PRO A 360 4.59 -27.57 13.31
CA PRO A 360 4.39 -28.86 13.97
C PRO A 360 5.36 -29.08 15.14
N PHE A 361 6.63 -28.71 14.97
CA PHE A 361 7.67 -28.82 15.99
C PHE A 361 7.36 -27.92 17.19
N ARG A 362 7.03 -26.66 16.96
CA ARG A 362 6.63 -25.73 18.02
C ARG A 362 5.42 -26.23 18.81
N ARG A 363 4.41 -26.81 18.14
CA ARG A 363 3.25 -27.44 18.80
C ARG A 363 3.65 -28.61 19.70
N ARG A 364 4.58 -29.46 19.25
CA ARG A 364 5.08 -30.58 20.07
C ARG A 364 5.81 -30.09 21.33
N ILE A 365 6.64 -29.05 21.19
CA ILE A 365 7.32 -28.44 22.35
C ILE A 365 6.28 -27.86 23.32
N GLN A 366 5.32 -27.11 22.83
CA GLN A 366 4.25 -26.50 23.64
C GLN A 366 3.46 -27.56 24.45
N GLN A 367 3.15 -28.69 23.81
CA GLN A 367 2.47 -29.80 24.46
C GLN A 367 3.35 -30.47 25.51
N LYS A 368 4.64 -30.70 25.22
CA LYS A 368 5.58 -31.32 26.17
C LYS A 368 5.90 -30.45 27.39
N THR A 369 5.98 -29.13 27.18
CA THR A 369 6.31 -28.17 28.24
C THR A 369 5.10 -27.69 29.04
N GLY A 370 3.88 -28.05 28.62
CA GLY A 370 2.66 -27.52 29.24
C GLY A 370 2.48 -26.02 29.05
N ALA A 371 3.12 -25.42 28.03
CA ALA A 371 3.12 -23.98 27.85
C ALA A 371 1.71 -23.42 27.71
N ARG A 372 1.38 -22.41 28.53
CA ARG A 372 0.08 -21.72 28.52
C ARG A 372 0.00 -20.70 27.36
N THR A 373 -0.33 -21.18 26.16
CA THR A 373 -0.32 -20.36 24.91
C THR A 373 -1.46 -19.35 24.80
N LYS A 374 -2.45 -19.38 25.72
CA LYS A 374 -3.59 -18.45 25.74
C LYS A 374 -3.41 -17.26 26.67
N THR A 375 -2.25 -17.13 27.30
CA THR A 375 -1.95 -16.02 28.23
C THR A 375 -1.60 -14.73 27.51
N LEU A 376 -1.80 -13.59 28.17
CA LEU A 376 -1.42 -12.27 27.66
C LEU A 376 0.10 -12.19 27.43
N SER A 377 0.90 -12.71 28.35
CA SER A 377 2.37 -12.74 28.24
C SER A 377 2.84 -13.51 26.98
N TRP A 378 2.23 -14.65 26.70
CA TRP A 378 2.51 -15.40 25.48
C TRP A 378 2.19 -14.59 24.23
N ARG A 379 1.03 -13.92 24.20
CA ARG A 379 0.62 -13.06 23.09
C ARG A 379 1.57 -11.88 22.91
N ILE A 380 1.97 -11.21 23.99
CA ILE A 380 2.96 -10.12 23.93
C ILE A 380 4.28 -10.64 23.33
N GLY A 381 4.78 -11.78 23.78
CA GLY A 381 6.00 -12.39 23.23
C GLY A 381 5.89 -12.67 21.72
N GLN A 382 4.72 -13.17 21.26
CA GLN A 382 4.49 -13.38 19.82
C GLN A 382 4.47 -12.05 19.02
N VAL A 383 3.78 -11.04 19.54
CA VAL A 383 3.72 -9.71 18.91
C VAL A 383 5.11 -9.09 18.82
N LEU A 384 5.88 -9.09 19.92
CA LEU A 384 7.24 -8.54 19.93
C LEU A 384 8.16 -9.28 18.96
N THR A 385 8.15 -10.63 18.99
CA THR A 385 8.95 -11.43 18.03
C THR A 385 8.58 -11.13 16.59
N THR A 386 7.27 -11.01 16.30
CA THR A 386 6.81 -10.68 14.93
C THR A 386 7.22 -9.28 14.55
N PHE A 387 7.09 -8.31 15.45
CA PHE A 387 7.51 -6.92 15.20
C PHE A 387 9.01 -6.84 14.89
N VAL A 388 9.86 -7.46 15.71
CA VAL A 388 11.32 -7.48 15.51
C VAL A 388 11.69 -8.10 14.15
N LEU A 389 11.10 -9.24 13.77
CA LEU A 389 11.36 -9.86 12.48
C LEU A 389 10.98 -8.95 11.30
N ILE A 390 9.83 -8.32 11.38
CA ILE A 390 9.36 -7.38 10.36
C ILE A 390 10.24 -6.14 10.33
N ASP A 391 10.60 -5.59 11.50
CA ASP A 391 11.41 -4.38 11.61
C ASP A 391 12.81 -4.60 11.02
N LEU A 392 13.46 -5.72 11.30
CA LEU A 392 14.71 -6.11 10.65
C LEU A 392 14.58 -6.19 9.13
N SER A 393 13.44 -6.67 8.62
CA SER A 393 13.20 -6.69 7.17
C SER A 393 12.99 -5.29 6.60
N TRP A 394 12.42 -4.35 7.36
CA TRP A 394 12.22 -2.97 6.94
C TRP A 394 13.53 -2.21 6.69
N ILE A 395 14.64 -2.61 7.33
CA ILE A 395 15.97 -2.03 7.05
C ILE A 395 16.32 -2.16 5.56
N PHE A 396 16.10 -3.36 4.98
CA PHE A 396 16.31 -3.58 3.54
C PHE A 396 15.37 -2.74 2.67
N PHE A 397 14.14 -2.55 3.12
CA PHE A 397 13.16 -1.76 2.38
C PHE A 397 13.52 -0.26 2.34
N ARG A 398 14.07 0.30 3.45
CA ARG A 398 14.38 1.74 3.54
C ARG A 398 15.77 2.09 3.03
N ALA A 399 16.72 1.20 3.13
CA ALA A 399 18.10 1.48 2.76
C ALA A 399 18.20 1.89 1.27
N ASN A 400 19.11 2.82 0.97
CA ASN A 400 19.26 3.34 -0.40
C ASN A 400 19.79 2.27 -1.36
N ASN A 401 20.57 1.32 -0.86
CA ASN A 401 21.10 0.18 -1.60
C ASN A 401 21.37 -1.01 -0.68
N LEU A 402 21.77 -2.14 -1.25
CA LEU A 402 22.05 -3.35 -0.48
C LEU A 402 23.25 -3.20 0.46
N GLY A 403 24.28 -2.45 0.06
CA GLY A 403 25.47 -2.17 0.88
C GLY A 403 25.08 -1.43 2.15
N ASP A 404 24.30 -0.36 2.03
CA ASP A 404 23.77 0.42 3.16
C ASP A 404 22.90 -0.44 4.08
N ALA A 405 22.06 -1.33 3.52
CA ALA A 405 21.25 -2.25 4.31
C ALA A 405 22.09 -3.19 5.18
N MET A 406 23.13 -3.77 4.57
CA MET A 406 24.06 -4.66 5.29
C MET A 406 24.90 -3.90 6.32
N HIS A 407 25.32 -2.68 6.01
CA HIS A 407 26.02 -1.81 6.95
C HIS A 407 25.13 -1.49 8.17
N LEU A 408 23.91 -0.98 7.96
CA LEU A 408 22.95 -0.70 9.03
C LEU A 408 22.65 -1.93 9.89
N LEU A 409 22.46 -3.10 9.26
CA LEU A 409 22.22 -4.35 9.98
C LEU A 409 23.41 -4.73 10.89
N SER A 410 24.64 -4.56 10.40
CA SER A 410 25.85 -4.81 11.20
C SER A 410 26.04 -3.77 12.31
N SER A 411 25.72 -2.51 12.03
CA SER A 411 25.83 -1.38 12.97
C SER A 411 24.83 -1.48 14.13
N LEU A 412 23.72 -2.21 13.97
CA LEU A 412 22.83 -2.52 15.10
C LEU A 412 23.52 -3.19 16.29
N PHE A 413 24.63 -3.92 16.06
CA PHE A 413 25.33 -4.69 17.08
C PHE A 413 26.64 -4.05 17.50
N ARG A 414 26.99 -2.85 17.01
CA ARG A 414 28.21 -2.13 17.32
C ARG A 414 27.91 -0.84 18.09
N GLY A 415 28.92 -0.28 18.74
CA GLY A 415 28.86 1.05 19.33
C GLY A 415 27.74 1.26 20.36
N TRP A 416 27.37 0.22 21.12
CA TRP A 416 26.31 0.31 22.11
C TRP A 416 26.69 1.20 23.28
N SER A 417 26.09 2.39 23.36
CA SER A 417 26.16 3.29 24.51
C SER A 417 24.76 3.78 24.86
N THR A 418 24.42 3.74 26.15
CA THR A 418 23.18 4.32 26.66
C THR A 418 23.27 5.84 26.83
N SER A 419 24.45 6.43 26.67
CA SER A 419 24.65 7.89 26.80
C SER A 419 23.77 8.71 25.88
N ILE A 420 23.46 8.20 24.69
CA ILE A 420 22.57 8.84 23.69
C ILE A 420 21.22 9.29 24.29
N PHE A 421 20.71 8.61 25.31
CA PHE A 421 19.44 8.97 25.94
C PHE A 421 19.59 10.12 26.96
N PHE A 422 20.82 10.48 27.35
CA PHE A 422 21.08 11.42 28.45
C PHE A 422 21.98 12.60 28.05
N ASP A 423 22.76 12.48 26.95
CA ASP A 423 23.73 13.46 26.50
C ASP A 423 23.19 14.45 25.47
N GLY A 424 21.90 14.38 25.15
CA GLY A 424 21.26 15.22 24.13
C GLY A 424 21.56 14.83 22.68
N SER A 425 22.26 13.72 22.43
CA SER A 425 22.58 13.25 21.06
C SER A 425 21.32 12.96 20.24
N LEU A 426 20.25 12.45 20.87
CA LEU A 426 18.97 12.22 20.20
C LEU A 426 18.34 13.51 19.63
N LEU A 427 18.54 14.63 20.29
CA LEU A 427 17.98 15.93 19.87
C LEU A 427 18.75 16.50 18.67
N LYS A 428 19.96 16.02 18.40
CA LYS A 428 20.77 16.41 17.23
C LYS A 428 20.39 15.66 15.95
N LEU A 429 19.49 14.69 16.03
CA LEU A 429 19.01 13.92 14.88
C LEU A 429 17.83 14.57 14.13
N GLY A 430 17.62 15.88 14.37
CA GLY A 430 16.62 16.67 13.65
C GLY A 430 15.27 16.82 14.35
N LEU A 431 15.05 16.14 15.49
CA LEU A 431 13.88 16.30 16.33
C LEU A 431 14.27 16.98 17.65
N ASP A 432 13.66 18.12 17.95
CA ASP A 432 13.80 18.78 19.25
C ASP A 432 13.00 18.08 20.35
N GLN A 433 13.08 18.57 21.58
CA GLN A 433 12.36 18.00 22.73
C GLN A 433 10.84 18.03 22.53
N THR A 434 10.29 19.08 21.96
CA THR A 434 8.84 19.23 21.70
C THR A 434 8.40 18.24 20.63
N GLU A 435 9.19 18.11 19.56
CA GLU A 435 8.96 17.17 18.47
C GLU A 435 8.93 15.71 18.97
N TRP A 436 9.86 15.35 19.87
CA TRP A 436 9.86 14.04 20.51
C TRP A 436 8.63 13.79 21.38
N LEU A 437 8.20 14.77 22.19
CA LEU A 437 7.01 14.65 23.03
C LEU A 437 5.75 14.46 22.18
N VAL A 438 5.61 15.23 21.09
CA VAL A 438 4.50 15.08 20.14
C VAL A 438 4.52 13.69 19.50
N LEU A 439 5.68 13.22 19.01
CA LEU A 439 5.80 11.90 18.37
C LEU A 439 5.44 10.78 19.34
N LEU A 440 5.99 10.80 20.54
CA LEU A 440 5.70 9.78 21.58
C LEU A 440 4.23 9.78 21.99
N GLY A 441 3.65 10.97 22.20
CA GLY A 441 2.22 11.12 22.48
C GLY A 441 1.34 10.58 21.35
N ALA A 442 1.70 10.87 20.10
CA ALA A 442 0.98 10.37 18.92
C ALA A 442 1.09 8.83 18.79
N LEU A 443 2.26 8.26 19.06
CA LEU A 443 2.46 6.81 19.06
C LEU A 443 1.66 6.12 20.19
N LEU A 444 1.54 6.75 21.37
CA LEU A 444 0.69 6.25 22.44
C LEU A 444 -0.80 6.28 22.05
N ILE A 445 -1.27 7.35 21.39
CA ILE A 445 -2.63 7.41 20.87
C ILE A 445 -2.85 6.30 19.83
N LEU A 446 -1.93 6.10 18.89
CA LEU A 446 -1.98 5.04 17.89
C LEU A 446 -2.06 3.65 18.55
N LEU A 447 -1.24 3.40 19.58
CA LEU A 447 -1.24 2.15 20.33
C LEU A 447 -2.57 1.93 21.07
N ALA A 448 -3.07 2.95 21.76
CA ALA A 448 -4.34 2.89 22.50
C ALA A 448 -5.50 2.56 21.55
N VAL A 449 -5.63 3.29 20.44
CA VAL A 449 -6.65 3.04 19.41
C VAL A 449 -6.52 1.63 18.84
N SER A 450 -5.29 1.18 18.54
CA SER A 450 -5.03 -0.16 18.01
C SER A 450 -5.44 -1.26 19.02
N LEU A 451 -5.15 -1.08 20.29
CA LEU A 451 -5.54 -2.02 21.36
C LEU A 451 -7.05 -2.07 21.57
N MET A 452 -7.73 -0.91 21.54
CA MET A 452 -9.19 -0.86 21.62
C MET A 452 -9.83 -1.62 20.45
N GLN A 453 -9.37 -1.36 19.24
CA GLN A 453 -9.87 -2.05 18.03
C GLN A 453 -9.54 -3.56 18.05
N GLU A 454 -8.40 -3.98 18.61
CA GLU A 454 -8.05 -5.40 18.73
C GLU A 454 -8.98 -6.14 19.70
N LYS A 455 -9.55 -5.42 20.67
CA LYS A 455 -10.62 -5.93 21.56
C LYS A 455 -12.02 -5.86 20.94
N GLY A 456 -12.13 -5.47 19.65
CA GLY A 456 -13.40 -5.36 18.95
C GLY A 456 -14.17 -4.04 19.17
N VAL A 457 -13.55 -3.06 19.86
CA VAL A 457 -14.18 -1.74 20.10
C VAL A 457 -13.94 -0.84 18.87
N SER A 458 -15.01 -0.44 18.20
CA SER A 458 -14.95 0.63 17.19
C SER A 458 -14.94 1.98 17.90
N VAL A 459 -13.81 2.70 17.84
CA VAL A 459 -13.67 4.03 18.46
C VAL A 459 -14.70 5.00 17.91
N LEU A 460 -14.92 5.00 16.58
CA LEU A 460 -15.92 5.86 15.94
C LEU A 460 -17.33 5.57 16.47
N GLU A 461 -17.72 4.28 16.57
CA GLU A 461 -19.04 3.92 17.10
C GLU A 461 -19.17 4.22 18.61
N ALA A 462 -18.10 4.08 19.37
CA ALA A 462 -18.08 4.45 20.79
C ALA A 462 -18.31 5.96 20.98
N VAL A 463 -17.69 6.80 20.11
CA VAL A 463 -17.90 8.25 20.13
C VAL A 463 -19.31 8.60 19.68
N LYS A 464 -19.86 7.96 18.65
CA LYS A 464 -21.24 8.19 18.16
C LYS A 464 -22.32 7.96 19.21
N ARG A 465 -22.06 7.06 20.19
CA ARG A 465 -22.99 6.77 21.28
C ARG A 465 -23.02 7.85 22.36
N GLN A 466 -22.10 8.82 22.33
CA GLN A 466 -22.03 9.91 23.30
C GLN A 466 -23.05 11.02 23.00
N GLN A 467 -23.26 11.91 23.99
CA GLN A 467 -24.09 13.09 23.82
C GLN A 467 -23.51 14.01 22.73
N LEU A 468 -24.39 14.78 22.07
CA LEU A 468 -24.03 15.60 20.89
C LEU A 468 -22.88 16.57 21.17
N TRP A 469 -22.93 17.30 22.29
CA TRP A 469 -21.90 18.26 22.67
C TRP A 469 -20.54 17.59 22.90
N PHE A 470 -20.54 16.41 23.52
CA PHE A 470 -19.31 15.65 23.79
C PHE A 470 -18.71 15.08 22.51
N ARG A 471 -19.54 14.64 21.57
CA ARG A 471 -19.07 14.20 20.24
C ARG A 471 -18.35 15.34 19.51
N TRP A 472 -18.96 16.56 19.50
CA TRP A 472 -18.35 17.71 18.87
C TRP A 472 -17.04 18.13 19.55
N LEU A 473 -16.97 18.04 20.88
CA LEU A 473 -15.72 18.26 21.61
C LEU A 473 -14.61 17.33 21.12
N ILE A 474 -14.90 16.01 20.97
CA ILE A 474 -13.93 15.04 20.47
C ILE A 474 -13.54 15.33 19.02
N TYR A 475 -14.50 15.65 18.15
CA TYR A 475 -14.23 15.94 16.74
C TYR A 475 -13.34 17.17 16.58
N LEU A 476 -13.66 18.24 17.29
CA LEU A 476 -12.86 19.46 17.29
C LEU A 476 -11.47 19.21 17.89
N ALA A 477 -11.38 18.50 19.00
CA ALA A 477 -10.10 18.13 19.59
C ALA A 477 -9.22 17.34 18.61
N ALA A 478 -9.78 16.35 17.88
CA ALA A 478 -9.05 15.60 16.89
C ALA A 478 -8.54 16.48 15.73
N ILE A 479 -9.37 17.42 15.25
CA ILE A 479 -8.98 18.38 14.22
C ILE A 479 -7.87 19.31 14.75
N PHE A 480 -8.03 19.87 15.95
CA PHE A 480 -7.03 20.75 16.56
C PHE A 480 -5.70 20.04 16.82
N VAL A 481 -5.72 18.77 17.25
CA VAL A 481 -4.49 17.99 17.39
C VAL A 481 -3.75 17.93 16.05
N VAL A 482 -4.43 17.61 14.96
CA VAL A 482 -3.81 17.56 13.64
C VAL A 482 -3.30 18.93 13.19
N LEU A 483 -4.07 20.00 13.41
CA LEU A 483 -3.71 21.37 13.03
C LEU A 483 -2.55 21.93 13.86
N LEU A 484 -2.49 21.64 15.14
CA LEU A 484 -1.47 22.20 16.04
C LEU A 484 -0.17 21.39 16.05
N THR A 485 -0.26 20.08 15.81
CA THR A 485 0.90 19.20 15.90
C THR A 485 1.36 18.61 14.56
N GLY A 486 0.63 18.85 13.47
CA GLY A 486 1.02 18.41 12.13
C GLY A 486 2.24 19.16 11.59
N ILE A 487 3.03 18.48 10.77
CA ILE A 487 4.14 19.11 10.02
C ILE A 487 3.62 19.53 8.64
N TYR A 488 3.49 20.85 8.42
CA TYR A 488 3.05 21.45 7.16
C TYR A 488 3.40 22.95 7.13
N GLY A 489 3.25 23.61 5.98
CA GLY A 489 3.39 25.04 5.82
C GLY A 489 4.65 25.50 5.07
N PRO A 490 4.90 26.83 4.97
CA PRO A 490 6.04 27.39 4.27
C PRO A 490 7.36 26.91 4.89
N GLY A 491 8.29 26.44 4.07
CA GLY A 491 9.58 25.90 4.52
C GLY A 491 9.60 24.41 4.76
N PHE A 492 8.45 23.74 4.73
CA PHE A 492 8.36 22.29 4.76
C PHE A 492 8.03 21.76 3.36
N ALA A 493 8.99 21.11 2.73
CA ALA A 493 8.69 20.31 1.53
C ALA A 493 7.81 19.14 1.99
N ALA A 494 6.54 19.14 1.58
CA ALA A 494 5.65 18.02 1.83
C ALA A 494 6.39 16.74 1.42
N SER A 495 6.72 15.87 2.39
CA SER A 495 7.40 14.63 2.08
C SER A 495 6.52 13.88 1.09
N SER A 496 7.07 13.61 -0.09
CA SER A 496 6.40 12.80 -1.09
C SER A 496 6.04 11.47 -0.44
N PHE A 497 4.87 10.96 -0.76
CA PHE A 497 4.44 9.63 -0.31
C PHE A 497 5.56 8.62 -0.58
N ILE A 498 5.88 7.79 0.40
CA ILE A 498 7.05 6.90 0.37
C ILE A 498 7.10 6.02 -0.90
N TYR A 499 5.94 5.64 -1.44
CA TYR A 499 5.84 4.87 -2.69
C TYR A 499 6.09 5.68 -3.97
N PHE A 500 6.34 6.98 -3.89
CA PHE A 500 6.80 7.79 -5.04
C PHE A 500 8.32 7.81 -5.15
N GLN A 501 9.00 7.30 -4.14
CA GLN A 501 10.47 7.24 -4.08
C GLN A 501 11.03 5.95 -4.70
N PHE A 502 10.14 5.00 -5.08
CA PHE A 502 10.53 3.66 -5.53
C PHE A 502 10.04 3.33 -6.93
#